data_4fb006a324f0f4f4fa28376deec3d73f
#
_entry.id   4fb006a324f0f4f4fa28376deec3d73f
#
_cell.length_a   1.000
_cell.length_b   1.000
_cell.length_c   1.000
_cell.angle_alpha   90.00
_cell.angle_beta   90.00
_cell.angle_gamma   90.00
#
_symmetry.space_group_name_H-M   'P 1'
#
loop_
_entity.id
_entity.type
_entity.pdbx_description
1 polymer ?
#
loop_
_entity_poly.entity_id
_entity_poly.type
_entity_poly.pdbx_seq_one_letter_code
_entity_poly.pdbx_strand_id
1 'polypeptide(L)'
;MTVLLKVFTLLGGLAFFLYGMNVMSGGLGKLAGGSLERSLKTMTKNRFAGMALGAVITIAIQSSSAMTVMLVGLVNSGIMQLGQTIGVIMGSNIGTTLTPWILSLSGVNGTGWIQLLKPENFSPIIAFIGVVLIMMCKKPRKRDIGKILVGFAVLMYGMTLMGSSVSGLEDSAAFTSILTAFENPLLGVLVGAVVTGVIQSSAASVGILQTLAATGQISYGVAIPIIMGQNIGTCVTALISSIGVNKNARKVAVVHITFNLIGTVVCLCLFYGLHAIFHFAFVATPINAVGISAVHTIFNLFTTALLCPFTKQLERFANFVIRPSKKKETYAFLDERLLGTPSIAVGEASDMTVKMATLARMTILSAINICQSYDVKVADEILKHEDELDLYEDKLGTFLVKLSSRSLSIADSRKVSNMLHTIGDFERLGDHAVNLRKTAEEIHDKHIVFSEDAAAELQNLTNALTEILELTIDAFREHNLEMARHVEPLEQVIDCLISAAKSTHVERLQSGKCTIQNGFVLNDLLTNYERVSDHCSNIAVSLIETSAGSFDTHEYLTEVKEGGSKDYTDLYHAYTKKYALQ
;
A
#
# COMPACT_ATOMS: atom_id res chain seq x y z
N MET A 1 -18.84 23.67 38.63
CA MET A 1 -19.69 22.87 37.71
C MET A 1 -19.59 23.33 36.26
N THR A 2 -19.75 24.64 35.99
CA THR A 2 -19.70 25.21 34.62
C THR A 2 -18.37 24.97 33.88
N VAL A 3 -17.21 25.09 34.54
CA VAL A 3 -15.90 24.84 33.93
C VAL A 3 -15.71 23.37 33.56
N LEU A 4 -16.13 22.44 34.44
CA LEU A 4 -16.06 21.01 34.20
C LEU A 4 -16.89 20.59 32.99
N LEU A 5 -18.10 21.16 32.86
CA LEU A 5 -18.97 20.91 31.71
C LEU A 5 -18.36 21.44 30.40
N LYS A 6 -17.74 22.62 30.43
CA LYS A 6 -16.99 23.16 29.27
C LYS A 6 -15.84 22.26 28.86
N VAL A 7 -15.07 21.70 29.82
CA VAL A 7 -14.00 20.75 29.54
C VAL A 7 -14.56 19.48 28.92
N PHE A 8 -15.68 18.93 29.42
CA PHE A 8 -16.29 17.76 28.79
C PHE A 8 -16.82 18.04 27.38
N THR A 9 -17.40 19.23 27.15
CA THR A 9 -17.84 19.64 25.80
C THR A 9 -16.66 19.79 24.86
N LEU A 10 -15.52 20.34 25.32
CA LEU A 10 -14.29 20.46 24.53
C LEU A 10 -13.74 19.09 24.15
N LEU A 11 -13.64 18.16 25.12
CA LEU A 11 -13.16 16.80 24.88
C LEU A 11 -14.11 16.02 23.96
N GLY A 12 -15.44 16.18 24.15
CA GLY A 12 -16.44 15.59 23.26
C GLY A 12 -16.36 16.15 21.84
N GLY A 13 -16.21 17.47 21.70
CA GLY A 13 -15.99 18.13 20.41
C GLY A 13 -14.72 17.63 19.70
N LEU A 14 -13.62 17.51 20.45
CA LEU A 14 -12.37 16.95 19.94
C LEU A 14 -12.53 15.48 19.49
N ALA A 15 -13.26 14.68 20.26
CA ALA A 15 -13.54 13.29 19.90
C ALA A 15 -14.35 13.18 18.59
N PHE A 16 -15.42 13.98 18.42
CA PHE A 16 -16.16 14.03 17.17
C PHE A 16 -15.31 14.54 16.01
N PHE A 17 -14.49 15.55 16.23
CA PHE A 17 -13.57 16.07 15.22
C PHE A 17 -12.61 14.98 14.73
N LEU A 18 -11.92 14.30 15.65
CA LEU A 18 -10.97 13.23 15.32
C LEU A 18 -11.65 12.04 14.64
N TYR A 19 -12.83 11.65 15.12
CA TYR A 19 -13.61 10.57 14.52
C TYR A 19 -14.07 10.93 13.10
N GLY A 20 -14.65 12.12 12.93
CA GLY A 20 -15.09 12.62 11.62
C GLY A 20 -13.94 12.69 10.61
N MET A 21 -12.78 13.20 11.05
CA MET A 21 -11.55 13.23 10.24
C MET A 21 -11.10 11.82 9.82
N ASN A 22 -11.12 10.86 10.75
CA ASN A 22 -10.74 9.48 10.46
C ASN A 22 -11.68 8.80 9.46
N VAL A 23 -13.00 8.99 9.61
CA VAL A 23 -14.01 8.44 8.68
C VAL A 23 -13.87 9.08 7.30
N MET A 24 -13.70 10.40 7.23
CA MET A 24 -13.52 11.14 5.97
C MET A 24 -12.24 10.69 5.26
N SER A 25 -11.12 10.67 5.97
CA SER A 25 -9.81 10.25 5.46
C SER A 25 -9.83 8.79 4.96
N GLY A 26 -10.44 7.88 5.73
CA GLY A 26 -10.58 6.47 5.34
C GLY A 26 -11.43 6.30 4.06
N GLY A 27 -12.49 7.10 3.89
CA GLY A 27 -13.29 7.12 2.66
C GLY A 27 -12.51 7.66 1.45
N LEU A 28 -11.79 8.77 1.63
CA LEU A 28 -10.93 9.37 0.60
C LEU A 28 -9.82 8.42 0.16
N GLY A 29 -9.14 7.77 1.12
CA GLY A 29 -8.09 6.77 0.84
C GLY A 29 -8.61 5.61 -0.02
N LYS A 30 -9.84 5.12 0.25
CA LYS A 30 -10.48 4.07 -0.57
C LYS A 30 -10.81 4.54 -1.99
N LEU A 31 -11.27 5.78 -2.16
CA LEU A 31 -11.56 6.33 -3.49
C LEU A 31 -10.30 6.60 -4.32
N ALA A 32 -9.21 6.97 -3.66
CA ALA A 32 -7.93 7.23 -4.32
C ALA A 32 -7.30 5.95 -4.92
N GLY A 33 -7.50 4.80 -4.28
CA GLY A 33 -7.19 3.46 -4.81
C GLY A 33 -5.72 3.22 -5.20
N GLY A 34 -5.44 2.04 -5.74
CA GLY A 34 -4.07 1.58 -6.10
C GLY A 34 -3.39 2.29 -7.29
N SER A 35 -4.06 3.27 -7.95
CA SER A 35 -3.43 4.07 -9.00
C SER A 35 -2.30 4.96 -8.48
N LEU A 36 -2.32 5.33 -7.20
CA LEU A 36 -1.30 6.14 -6.54
C LEU A 36 0.05 5.42 -6.41
N GLU A 37 0.02 4.10 -6.27
CA GLU A 37 1.21 3.28 -6.07
C GLU A 37 2.10 3.20 -7.31
N ARG A 38 1.51 2.87 -8.45
CA ARG A 38 2.23 2.79 -9.73
C ARG A 38 2.93 4.12 -10.04
N SER A 39 2.30 5.22 -9.63
CA SER A 39 2.82 6.58 -9.75
C SER A 39 4.00 6.83 -8.81
N LEU A 40 4.03 6.26 -7.59
CA LEU A 40 5.15 6.44 -6.65
C LEU A 40 6.47 5.88 -7.20
N LYS A 41 6.47 4.70 -7.79
CA LYS A 41 7.69 4.08 -8.35
C LYS A 41 8.24 4.82 -9.57
N THR A 42 7.36 5.33 -10.43
CA THR A 42 7.75 5.92 -11.71
C THR A 42 8.01 7.42 -11.65
N MET A 43 7.17 8.18 -10.95
CA MET A 43 7.22 9.64 -10.94
C MET A 43 8.27 10.21 -9.96
N THR A 44 8.66 9.47 -8.93
CA THR A 44 9.60 9.96 -7.90
C THR A 44 11.05 10.09 -8.38
N LYS A 45 11.38 9.63 -9.58
CA LYS A 45 12.70 9.88 -10.21
C LYS A 45 12.94 11.38 -10.44
N ASN A 46 11.89 12.17 -10.68
CA ASN A 46 11.96 13.62 -10.79
C ASN A 46 11.47 14.25 -9.48
N ARG A 47 12.28 15.13 -8.87
CA ARG A 47 11.96 15.81 -7.60
C ARG A 47 10.64 16.61 -7.64
N PHE A 48 10.35 17.30 -8.74
CA PHE A 48 9.11 18.08 -8.90
C PHE A 48 7.89 17.18 -9.08
N ALA A 49 8.02 16.10 -9.84
CA ALA A 49 6.96 15.11 -9.98
C ALA A 49 6.73 14.38 -8.65
N GLY A 50 7.79 14.04 -7.91
CA GLY A 50 7.70 13.49 -6.55
C GLY A 50 7.00 14.45 -5.57
N MET A 51 7.28 15.77 -5.68
CA MET A 51 6.64 16.80 -4.87
C MET A 51 5.14 16.93 -5.20
N ALA A 52 4.78 17.01 -6.47
CA ALA A 52 3.38 17.04 -6.90
C ALA A 52 2.63 15.79 -6.42
N LEU A 53 3.24 14.61 -6.58
CA LEU A 53 2.67 13.35 -6.12
C LEU A 53 2.50 13.31 -4.60
N GLY A 54 3.51 13.73 -3.83
CA GLY A 54 3.43 13.83 -2.38
C GLY A 54 2.29 14.73 -1.91
N ALA A 55 2.09 15.87 -2.59
CA ALA A 55 0.97 16.77 -2.31
C ALA A 55 -0.38 16.10 -2.61
N VAL A 56 -0.53 15.49 -3.80
CA VAL A 56 -1.78 14.82 -4.21
C VAL A 56 -2.13 13.66 -3.27
N ILE A 57 -1.15 12.82 -2.92
CA ILE A 57 -1.38 11.68 -2.02
C ILE A 57 -1.78 12.19 -0.63
N THR A 58 -1.09 13.19 -0.10
CA THR A 58 -1.41 13.75 1.22
C THR A 58 -2.79 14.39 1.24
N ILE A 59 -3.19 15.08 0.17
CA ILE A 59 -4.56 15.59 0.00
C ILE A 59 -5.57 14.45 -0.03
N ALA A 60 -5.26 13.35 -0.73
CA ALA A 60 -6.15 12.20 -0.84
C ALA A 60 -6.27 11.42 0.49
N ILE A 61 -5.16 11.22 1.21
CA ILE A 61 -5.12 10.49 2.48
C ILE A 61 -5.47 11.41 3.66
N GLN A 62 -5.36 12.73 3.51
CA GLN A 62 -5.53 13.75 4.57
C GLN A 62 -4.57 13.54 5.76
N SER A 63 -3.40 12.94 5.52
CA SER A 63 -2.41 12.64 6.57
C SER A 63 -0.99 12.64 6.04
N SER A 64 -0.22 13.68 6.39
CA SER A 64 1.23 13.73 6.12
C SER A 64 2.02 12.75 6.99
N SER A 65 1.52 12.45 8.19
CA SER A 65 2.12 11.45 9.07
C SER A 65 2.03 10.06 8.45
N ALA A 66 0.85 9.65 7.95
CA ALA A 66 0.68 8.37 7.26
C ALA A 66 1.59 8.30 6.00
N MET A 67 1.70 9.41 5.25
CA MET A 67 2.60 9.50 4.11
C MET A 67 4.06 9.26 4.51
N THR A 68 4.52 9.89 5.59
CA THR A 68 5.92 9.72 6.05
C THR A 68 6.18 8.30 6.57
N VAL A 69 5.25 7.72 7.33
CA VAL A 69 5.34 6.31 7.78
C VAL A 69 5.43 5.35 6.59
N MET A 70 4.63 5.57 5.56
CA MET A 70 4.68 4.83 4.31
C MET A 70 6.04 4.95 3.61
N LEU A 71 6.60 6.17 3.51
CA LEU A 71 7.93 6.37 2.93
C LEU A 71 9.02 5.64 3.70
N VAL A 72 8.94 5.62 5.04
CA VAL A 72 9.83 4.82 5.90
C VAL A 72 9.71 3.33 5.55
N GLY A 73 8.49 2.82 5.39
CA GLY A 73 8.22 1.42 5.00
C GLY A 73 8.77 1.09 3.61
N LEU A 74 8.52 1.94 2.60
CA LEU A 74 9.00 1.75 1.22
C LEU A 74 10.53 1.77 1.12
N VAL A 75 11.21 2.62 1.90
CA VAL A 75 12.67 2.62 1.96
C VAL A 75 13.21 1.42 2.73
N ASN A 76 12.50 0.99 3.79
CA ASN A 76 12.88 -0.18 4.57
C ASN A 76 12.78 -1.48 3.76
N SER A 77 11.80 -1.57 2.87
CA SER A 77 11.62 -2.69 1.94
C SER A 77 12.52 -2.58 0.69
N GLY A 78 13.30 -1.51 0.55
CA GLY A 78 14.19 -1.31 -0.61
C GLY A 78 13.49 -0.89 -1.90
N ILE A 79 12.20 -0.59 -1.85
CA ILE A 79 11.36 -0.21 -3.00
C ILE A 79 11.68 1.22 -3.46
N MET A 80 12.01 2.11 -2.51
CA MET A 80 12.39 3.49 -2.77
C MET A 80 13.77 3.81 -2.21
N GLN A 81 14.49 4.69 -2.90
CA GLN A 81 15.74 5.27 -2.39
C GLN A 81 15.47 6.55 -1.59
N LEU A 82 16.34 6.87 -0.63
CA LEU A 82 16.22 8.07 0.20
C LEU A 82 16.04 9.36 -0.62
N GLY A 83 16.84 9.55 -1.67
CA GLY A 83 16.77 10.74 -2.53
C GLY A 83 15.39 10.96 -3.18
N GLN A 84 14.67 9.87 -3.48
CA GLN A 84 13.32 9.94 -4.06
C GLN A 84 12.28 10.41 -3.03
N THR A 85 12.46 10.09 -1.75
CA THR A 85 11.51 10.45 -0.69
C THR A 85 11.52 11.94 -0.36
N ILE A 86 12.63 12.65 -0.61
CA ILE A 86 12.78 14.06 -0.23
C ILE A 86 11.74 14.95 -0.94
N GLY A 87 11.58 14.78 -2.25
CA GLY A 87 10.55 15.49 -3.01
C GLY A 87 9.14 15.19 -2.50
N VAL A 88 8.87 13.93 -2.19
CA VAL A 88 7.55 13.49 -1.69
C VAL A 88 7.26 14.09 -0.31
N ILE A 89 8.24 14.15 0.60
CA ILE A 89 8.11 14.81 1.93
C ILE A 89 7.79 16.30 1.76
N MET A 90 8.50 17.00 0.88
CA MET A 90 8.24 18.40 0.58
C MET A 90 6.81 18.61 0.06
N GLY A 91 6.39 17.77 -0.88
CA GLY A 91 5.03 17.79 -1.42
C GLY A 91 3.97 17.47 -0.36
N SER A 92 4.23 16.52 0.51
CA SER A 92 3.35 16.14 1.60
C SER A 92 3.08 17.32 2.54
N ASN A 93 4.09 18.11 2.87
CA ASN A 93 3.93 19.31 3.67
C ASN A 93 3.06 20.37 2.98
N ILE A 94 3.19 20.54 1.65
CA ILE A 94 2.28 21.38 0.86
C ILE A 94 0.86 20.82 0.90
N GLY A 95 0.67 19.52 0.66
CA GLY A 95 -0.65 18.87 0.66
C GLY A 95 -1.40 19.01 1.98
N THR A 96 -0.68 19.00 3.10
CA THR A 96 -1.26 19.20 4.44
C THR A 96 -1.93 20.56 4.59
N THR A 97 -1.52 21.56 3.81
CA THR A 97 -2.08 22.91 3.92
C THR A 97 -3.54 23.01 3.48
N LEU A 98 -4.06 22.05 2.71
CA LEU A 98 -5.46 22.04 2.31
C LEU A 98 -6.41 21.83 3.50
N THR A 99 -6.01 21.00 4.48
CA THR A 99 -6.85 20.69 5.64
C THR A 99 -7.24 21.94 6.44
N PRO A 100 -6.32 22.85 6.85
CA PRO A 100 -6.68 24.11 7.49
C PRO A 100 -7.69 24.95 6.70
N TRP A 101 -7.61 24.97 5.37
CA TRP A 101 -8.59 25.67 4.54
C TRP A 101 -9.98 25.07 4.63
N ILE A 102 -10.08 23.75 4.62
CA ILE A 102 -11.36 23.05 4.83
C ILE A 102 -11.92 23.40 6.22
N LEU A 103 -11.07 23.38 7.25
CA LEU A 103 -11.46 23.70 8.62
C LEU A 103 -11.85 25.18 8.80
N SER A 104 -11.23 26.09 8.04
CA SER A 104 -11.51 27.52 8.11
C SER A 104 -12.93 27.89 7.68
N LEU A 105 -13.65 26.97 7.02
CA LEU A 105 -15.07 27.14 6.71
C LEU A 105 -15.90 27.32 8.01
N SER A 106 -15.44 26.77 9.14
CA SER A 106 -16.11 26.95 10.44
C SER A 106 -16.12 28.40 10.93
N GLY A 107 -15.17 29.22 10.47
CA GLY A 107 -15.02 30.64 10.83
C GLY A 107 -15.72 31.61 9.87
N VAL A 108 -16.49 31.13 8.88
CA VAL A 108 -17.18 31.98 7.92
C VAL A 108 -18.31 32.75 8.61
N ASN A 109 -18.16 34.08 8.70
CA ASN A 109 -19.18 34.98 9.22
C ASN A 109 -19.71 35.87 8.08
N GLY A 110 -21.03 35.94 7.94
CA GLY A 110 -21.67 36.77 6.91
C GLY A 110 -23.18 36.79 7.03
N THR A 111 -23.83 37.70 6.33
CA THR A 111 -25.30 37.86 6.25
C THR A 111 -25.83 37.37 4.89
N GLY A 112 -27.08 37.02 4.80
CA GLY A 112 -27.72 36.59 3.55
C GLY A 112 -27.21 35.22 3.08
N TRP A 113 -26.87 35.06 1.80
CA TRP A 113 -26.44 33.80 1.18
C TRP A 113 -25.18 33.19 1.80
N ILE A 114 -24.32 34.02 2.39
CA ILE A 114 -23.08 33.55 3.06
C ILE A 114 -23.42 32.72 4.31
N GLN A 115 -24.56 32.94 4.95
CA GLN A 115 -25.01 32.11 6.07
C GLN A 115 -25.23 30.64 5.69
N LEU A 116 -25.60 30.36 4.43
CA LEU A 116 -25.75 28.98 3.96
C LEU A 116 -24.40 28.25 3.89
N LEU A 117 -23.28 28.96 3.79
CA LEU A 117 -21.94 28.40 3.78
C LEU A 117 -21.40 28.13 5.19
N LYS A 118 -22.13 28.54 6.25
CA LYS A 118 -21.75 28.17 7.63
C LYS A 118 -21.91 26.66 7.83
N PRO A 119 -20.90 25.96 8.39
CA PRO A 119 -20.98 24.53 8.65
C PRO A 119 -22.20 24.09 9.44
N GLU A 120 -22.65 24.93 10.38
CA GLU A 120 -23.86 24.69 11.18
C GLU A 120 -25.11 24.51 10.31
N ASN A 121 -25.17 25.18 9.16
CA ASN A 121 -26.35 25.18 8.28
C ASN A 121 -26.25 24.11 7.19
N PHE A 122 -25.07 23.89 6.58
CA PHE A 122 -24.97 22.95 5.47
C PHE A 122 -24.51 21.54 5.88
N SER A 123 -23.77 21.39 7.00
CA SER A 123 -23.29 20.07 7.40
C SER A 123 -24.40 19.07 7.73
N PRO A 124 -25.57 19.45 8.31
CA PRO A 124 -26.69 18.53 8.47
C PRO A 124 -27.24 18.00 7.15
N ILE A 125 -27.30 18.86 6.11
CA ILE A 125 -27.74 18.46 4.76
C ILE A 125 -26.74 17.47 4.16
N ILE A 126 -25.44 17.76 4.26
CA ILE A 126 -24.38 16.87 3.81
C ILE A 126 -24.43 15.53 4.57
N ALA A 127 -24.65 15.55 5.89
CA ALA A 127 -24.82 14.35 6.69
C ALA A 127 -26.01 13.51 6.19
N PHE A 128 -27.15 14.15 5.94
CA PHE A 128 -28.33 13.47 5.43
C PHE A 128 -28.08 12.81 4.07
N ILE A 129 -27.49 13.54 3.11
CA ILE A 129 -27.10 12.98 1.81
C ILE A 129 -26.14 11.82 2.00
N GLY A 130 -25.15 11.98 2.87
CA GLY A 130 -24.16 10.94 3.18
C GLY A 130 -24.82 9.67 3.74
N VAL A 131 -25.74 9.79 4.69
CA VAL A 131 -26.49 8.65 5.27
C VAL A 131 -27.34 7.97 4.20
N VAL A 132 -28.06 8.73 3.37
CA VAL A 132 -28.83 8.18 2.25
C VAL A 132 -27.94 7.38 1.30
N LEU A 133 -26.77 7.89 0.94
CA LEU A 133 -25.82 7.17 0.08
C LEU A 133 -25.31 5.88 0.73
N ILE A 134 -25.05 5.89 2.05
CA ILE A 134 -24.59 4.70 2.79
C ILE A 134 -25.69 3.63 2.86
N MET A 135 -26.93 4.03 3.14
CA MET A 135 -28.03 3.10 3.42
C MET A 135 -28.72 2.61 2.14
N MET A 136 -28.93 3.48 1.15
CA MET A 136 -29.76 3.17 -0.02
C MET A 136 -28.94 2.76 -1.25
N CYS A 137 -27.65 3.11 -1.35
CA CYS A 137 -26.86 2.78 -2.52
C CYS A 137 -26.18 1.41 -2.37
N LYS A 138 -26.36 0.54 -3.38
CA LYS A 138 -25.67 -0.76 -3.45
C LYS A 138 -24.22 -0.62 -3.95
N LYS A 139 -23.91 0.40 -4.76
CA LYS A 139 -22.57 0.60 -5.34
C LYS A 139 -21.57 1.05 -4.25
N PRO A 140 -20.46 0.30 -4.02
CA PRO A 140 -19.47 0.57 -2.96
C PRO A 140 -18.90 1.99 -3.04
N ARG A 141 -18.54 2.44 -4.24
CA ARG A 141 -18.02 3.79 -4.47
C ARG A 141 -18.96 4.90 -3.97
N LYS A 142 -20.29 4.73 -4.16
CA LYS A 142 -21.29 5.69 -3.64
C LYS A 142 -21.37 5.64 -2.12
N ARG A 143 -21.25 4.45 -1.51
CA ARG A 143 -21.22 4.29 -0.05
C ARG A 143 -19.97 4.94 0.55
N ASP A 144 -18.81 4.84 -0.09
CA ASP A 144 -17.58 5.48 0.38
C ASP A 144 -17.67 7.01 0.26
N ILE A 145 -18.28 7.56 -0.81
CA ILE A 145 -18.64 8.98 -0.88
C ILE A 145 -19.56 9.36 0.27
N GLY A 146 -20.57 8.55 0.57
CA GLY A 146 -21.47 8.76 1.73
C GLY A 146 -20.69 8.85 3.05
N LYS A 147 -19.71 7.96 3.29
CA LYS A 147 -18.85 8.00 4.48
C LYS A 147 -18.02 9.28 4.56
N ILE A 148 -17.49 9.76 3.43
CA ILE A 148 -16.75 11.04 3.37
C ILE A 148 -17.66 12.18 3.79
N LEU A 149 -18.88 12.24 3.27
CA LEU A 149 -19.84 13.31 3.59
C LEU A 149 -20.25 13.28 5.06
N VAL A 150 -20.54 12.10 5.62
CA VAL A 150 -20.87 11.94 7.06
C VAL A 150 -19.65 12.29 7.90
N GLY A 151 -18.45 11.81 7.56
CA GLY A 151 -17.22 12.12 8.27
C GLY A 151 -16.94 13.62 8.30
N PHE A 152 -17.11 14.31 7.17
CA PHE A 152 -17.00 15.76 7.09
C PHE A 152 -18.01 16.48 7.99
N ALA A 153 -19.27 16.06 7.98
CA ALA A 153 -20.31 16.67 8.81
C ALA A 153 -20.03 16.48 10.31
N VAL A 154 -19.60 15.28 10.72
CA VAL A 154 -19.24 14.98 12.12
C VAL A 154 -18.01 15.80 12.55
N LEU A 155 -17.02 15.96 11.67
CA LEU A 155 -15.83 16.79 11.89
C LEU A 155 -16.24 18.26 12.14
N MET A 156 -17.10 18.83 11.28
CA MET A 156 -17.58 20.20 11.42
C MET A 156 -18.41 20.39 12.69
N TYR A 157 -19.25 19.43 13.04
CA TYR A 157 -20.00 19.46 14.30
C TYR A 157 -19.06 19.42 15.51
N GLY A 158 -17.99 18.61 15.46
CA GLY A 158 -16.94 18.60 16.48
C GLY A 158 -16.28 19.98 16.66
N MET A 159 -15.99 20.68 15.57
CA MET A 159 -15.45 22.05 15.63
C MET A 159 -16.44 23.03 16.26
N THR A 160 -17.71 22.96 15.92
CA THR A 160 -18.76 23.81 16.53
C THR A 160 -18.87 23.56 18.02
N LEU A 161 -18.83 22.29 18.48
CA LEU A 161 -18.82 21.97 19.92
C LEU A 161 -17.57 22.51 20.62
N MET A 162 -16.39 22.37 20.03
CA MET A 162 -15.16 22.96 20.59
C MET A 162 -15.30 24.48 20.67
N GLY A 163 -15.79 25.14 19.63
CA GLY A 163 -16.02 26.59 19.61
C GLY A 163 -16.95 27.06 20.73
N SER A 164 -18.07 26.37 20.93
CA SER A 164 -19.02 26.69 22.02
C SER A 164 -18.43 26.48 23.42
N SER A 165 -17.51 25.54 23.58
CA SER A 165 -16.85 25.25 24.86
C SER A 165 -15.85 26.33 25.28
N VAL A 166 -15.18 26.97 24.30
CA VAL A 166 -14.19 28.02 24.55
C VAL A 166 -14.80 29.43 24.58
N SER A 167 -16.07 29.58 24.17
CA SER A 167 -16.79 30.84 24.26
C SER A 167 -16.85 31.31 25.73
N GLY A 168 -16.56 32.60 25.98
CA GLY A 168 -16.46 33.18 27.32
C GLY A 168 -15.15 32.89 28.07
N LEU A 169 -14.16 32.23 27.46
CA LEU A 169 -12.78 32.20 27.98
C LEU A 169 -12.08 33.55 27.81
N GLU A 170 -12.55 34.35 26.88
CA GLU A 170 -12.08 35.73 26.64
C GLU A 170 -12.13 36.61 27.87
N ASP A 171 -13.09 36.39 28.77
CA ASP A 171 -13.24 37.14 30.04
C ASP A 171 -12.38 36.59 31.19
N SER A 172 -11.65 35.49 30.95
CA SER A 172 -10.84 34.83 31.98
C SER A 172 -9.44 35.42 32.07
N ALA A 173 -9.12 36.07 33.16
CA ALA A 173 -7.74 36.60 33.43
C ALA A 173 -6.68 35.50 33.39
N ALA A 174 -7.01 34.26 33.82
CA ALA A 174 -6.11 33.11 33.74
C ALA A 174 -5.85 32.68 32.28
N PHE A 175 -6.85 32.71 31.41
CA PHE A 175 -6.67 32.42 29.99
C PHE A 175 -5.80 33.46 29.30
N THR A 176 -6.09 34.74 29.54
CA THR A 176 -5.27 35.84 28.98
C THR A 176 -3.82 35.76 29.45
N SER A 177 -3.56 35.44 30.74
CA SER A 177 -2.20 35.29 31.26
C SER A 177 -1.42 34.14 30.63
N ILE A 178 -2.10 33.03 30.31
CA ILE A 178 -1.50 31.92 29.57
C ILE A 178 -1.16 32.35 28.14
N LEU A 179 -2.05 33.08 27.46
CA LEU A 179 -1.79 33.55 26.09
C LEU A 179 -0.61 34.55 26.05
N THR A 180 -0.50 35.43 27.06
CA THR A 180 0.62 36.40 27.18
C THR A 180 1.96 35.67 27.34
N ALA A 181 2.01 34.51 28.02
CA ALA A 181 3.23 33.72 28.09
C ALA A 181 3.68 33.20 26.72
N PHE A 182 2.73 32.99 25.78
CA PHE A 182 3.03 32.53 24.40
C PHE A 182 3.41 33.64 23.43
N GLU A 183 3.52 34.90 23.89
CA GLU A 183 4.13 36.00 23.13
C GLU A 183 5.63 35.75 22.89
N ASN A 184 6.26 34.89 23.71
CA ASN A 184 7.61 34.44 23.43
C ASN A 184 7.60 33.45 22.27
N PRO A 185 8.25 33.76 21.11
CA PRO A 185 8.20 32.91 19.91
C PRO A 185 8.73 31.51 20.14
N LEU A 186 9.77 31.33 20.96
CA LEU A 186 10.33 30.01 21.23
C LEU A 186 9.37 29.15 22.04
N LEU A 187 8.65 29.76 22.99
CA LEU A 187 7.62 29.04 23.76
C LEU A 187 6.44 28.67 22.88
N GLY A 188 6.01 29.57 21.97
CA GLY A 188 4.98 29.28 20.98
C GLY A 188 5.33 28.07 20.10
N VAL A 189 6.56 28.02 19.56
CA VAL A 189 7.07 26.88 18.79
C VAL A 189 7.07 25.60 19.64
N LEU A 190 7.56 25.66 20.87
CA LEU A 190 7.61 24.50 21.77
C LEU A 190 6.20 23.94 22.03
N VAL A 191 5.24 24.81 22.35
CA VAL A 191 3.84 24.40 22.60
C VAL A 191 3.22 23.78 21.36
N GLY A 192 3.36 24.41 20.18
CA GLY A 192 2.91 23.85 18.92
C GLY A 192 3.50 22.47 18.64
N ALA A 193 4.81 22.29 18.87
CA ALA A 193 5.51 21.04 18.68
C ALA A 193 5.04 19.94 19.67
N VAL A 194 4.92 20.28 20.96
CA VAL A 194 4.49 19.33 21.99
C VAL A 194 3.04 18.90 21.78
N VAL A 195 2.12 19.85 21.57
CA VAL A 195 0.70 19.55 21.36
C VAL A 195 0.52 18.66 20.14
N THR A 196 1.15 19.01 19.01
CA THR A 196 1.04 18.19 17.80
C THR A 196 1.74 16.84 17.95
N GLY A 197 2.88 16.79 18.62
CA GLY A 197 3.61 15.54 18.89
C GLY A 197 2.82 14.56 19.78
N VAL A 198 2.07 15.07 20.76
CA VAL A 198 1.21 14.27 21.63
C VAL A 198 -0.03 13.79 20.89
N ILE A 199 -0.72 14.69 20.19
CA ILE A 199 -1.94 14.37 19.42
C ILE A 199 -1.61 13.53 18.18
N GLN A 200 -0.39 13.61 17.64
CA GLN A 200 0.08 12.99 16.39
C GLN A 200 -0.75 13.34 15.15
N SER A 201 -1.45 14.48 15.20
CA SER A 201 -2.28 14.99 14.11
C SER A 201 -2.12 16.52 14.00
N SER A 202 -1.46 16.97 12.94
CA SER A 202 -1.34 18.40 12.65
C SER A 202 -2.69 19.04 12.34
N ALA A 203 -3.58 18.31 11.64
CA ALA A 203 -4.93 18.78 11.34
C ALA A 203 -5.72 19.06 12.63
N ALA A 204 -5.65 18.15 13.62
CA ALA A 204 -6.29 18.34 14.91
C ALA A 204 -5.70 19.52 15.68
N SER A 205 -4.37 19.64 15.71
CA SER A 205 -3.68 20.74 16.37
C SER A 205 -4.03 22.10 15.75
N VAL A 206 -4.08 22.19 14.42
CA VAL A 206 -4.52 23.40 13.72
C VAL A 206 -6.00 23.69 13.98
N GLY A 207 -6.87 22.67 13.96
CA GLY A 207 -8.29 22.84 14.29
C GLY A 207 -8.52 23.38 15.70
N ILE A 208 -7.75 22.92 16.70
CA ILE A 208 -7.76 23.47 18.06
C ILE A 208 -7.34 24.94 18.03
N LEU A 209 -6.25 25.29 17.33
CA LEU A 209 -5.79 26.66 17.23
C LEU A 209 -6.82 27.58 16.54
N GLN A 210 -7.46 27.10 15.47
CA GLN A 210 -8.53 27.84 14.79
C GLN A 210 -9.75 28.05 15.69
N THR A 211 -10.10 27.05 16.50
CA THR A 211 -11.18 27.15 17.48
C THR A 211 -10.86 28.18 18.57
N LEU A 212 -9.62 28.17 19.10
CA LEU A 212 -9.18 29.16 20.08
C LEU A 212 -9.10 30.57 19.47
N ALA A 213 -8.69 30.69 18.21
CA ALA A 213 -8.67 31.97 17.51
C ALA A 213 -10.05 32.61 17.35
N ALA A 214 -11.13 31.80 17.35
CA ALA A 214 -12.49 32.31 17.32
C ALA A 214 -12.87 33.13 18.56
N THR A 215 -12.13 33.02 19.68
CA THR A 215 -12.29 33.90 20.86
C THR A 215 -11.82 35.35 20.63
N GLY A 216 -11.11 35.61 19.52
CA GLY A 216 -10.54 36.94 19.23
C GLY A 216 -9.31 37.34 20.08
N GLN A 217 -8.86 36.47 20.99
CA GLN A 217 -7.75 36.76 21.92
C GLN A 217 -6.37 36.35 21.36
N ILE A 218 -6.34 35.52 20.31
CA ILE A 218 -5.08 35.06 19.73
C ILE A 218 -4.63 36.02 18.62
N SER A 219 -3.49 36.64 18.81
CA SER A 219 -2.87 37.53 17.81
C SER A 219 -2.04 36.71 16.77
N TYR A 220 -1.73 37.36 15.64
CA TYR A 220 -0.77 36.79 14.68
C TYR A 220 0.59 36.52 15.33
N GLY A 221 1.06 37.37 16.25
CA GLY A 221 2.33 37.19 16.95
C GLY A 221 2.38 35.90 17.77
N VAL A 222 1.27 35.48 18.35
CA VAL A 222 1.13 34.21 19.10
C VAL A 222 0.94 33.02 18.16
N ALA A 223 0.09 33.16 17.15
CA ALA A 223 -0.30 32.05 16.27
C ALA A 223 0.85 31.58 15.34
N ILE A 224 1.63 32.53 14.78
CA ILE A 224 2.68 32.22 13.80
C ILE A 224 3.72 31.23 14.37
N PRO A 225 4.32 31.45 15.56
CA PRO A 225 5.26 30.49 16.14
C PRO A 225 4.61 29.13 16.46
N ILE A 226 3.37 29.14 16.95
CA ILE A 226 2.63 27.91 17.25
C ILE A 226 2.46 27.08 15.97
N ILE A 227 2.05 27.68 14.84
CA ILE A 227 1.90 27.00 13.56
C ILE A 227 3.22 26.40 13.07
N MET A 228 4.33 27.12 13.22
CA MET A 228 5.66 26.60 12.89
C MET A 228 6.02 25.40 13.77
N GLY A 229 5.72 25.48 15.07
CA GLY A 229 5.92 24.39 16.02
C GLY A 229 5.07 23.16 15.68
N GLN A 230 3.82 23.34 15.26
CA GLN A 230 2.95 22.24 14.83
C GLN A 230 3.56 21.41 13.71
N ASN A 231 4.26 22.04 12.74
CA ASN A 231 4.97 21.33 11.68
C ASN A 231 6.16 20.51 12.22
N ILE A 232 6.89 20.99 13.24
CA ILE A 232 7.93 20.20 13.93
C ILE A 232 7.29 19.02 14.65
N GLY A 233 6.17 19.23 15.35
CA GLY A 233 5.45 18.19 16.08
C GLY A 233 5.02 17.01 15.21
N THR A 234 4.70 17.24 13.92
CA THR A 234 4.38 16.14 12.98
C THR A 234 5.53 15.17 12.78
N CYS A 235 6.76 15.59 13.00
CA CYS A 235 7.94 14.74 12.83
C CYS A 235 8.06 13.64 13.90
N VAL A 236 7.35 13.75 15.02
CA VAL A 236 7.34 12.73 16.08
C VAL A 236 6.85 11.37 15.54
N THR A 237 5.84 11.36 14.66
CA THR A 237 5.36 10.12 14.03
C THR A 237 6.42 9.47 13.14
N ALA A 238 7.19 10.29 12.41
CA ALA A 238 8.32 9.81 11.61
C ALA A 238 9.43 9.21 12.48
N LEU A 239 9.73 9.83 13.63
CA LEU A 239 10.70 9.30 14.59
C LEU A 239 10.26 7.94 15.14
N ILE A 240 9.02 7.84 15.62
CA ILE A 240 8.47 6.60 16.16
C ILE A 240 8.51 5.50 15.09
N SER A 241 8.09 5.81 13.85
CA SER A 241 8.11 4.85 12.76
C SER A 241 9.52 4.43 12.32
N SER A 242 10.54 5.21 12.66
CA SER A 242 11.94 4.89 12.36
C SER A 242 12.58 3.92 13.34
N ILE A 243 11.89 3.52 14.42
CA ILE A 243 12.37 2.55 15.38
C ILE A 243 12.31 1.14 14.77
N GLY A 244 13.41 0.40 14.85
CA GLY A 244 13.46 -1.00 14.37
C GLY A 244 13.64 -1.17 12.86
N VAL A 245 13.82 -0.10 12.08
CA VAL A 245 14.07 -0.17 10.63
C VAL A 245 15.56 -0.09 10.29
N ASN A 246 15.89 -0.40 9.02
CA ASN A 246 17.24 -0.26 8.50
C ASN A 246 17.72 1.23 8.50
N LYS A 247 19.04 1.42 8.32
CA LYS A 247 19.64 2.77 8.41
C LYS A 247 19.11 3.73 7.35
N ASN A 248 18.81 3.27 6.15
CA ASN A 248 18.30 4.12 5.07
C ASN A 248 16.88 4.61 5.36
N ALA A 249 16.04 3.75 5.89
CA ALA A 249 14.69 4.11 6.32
C ALA A 249 14.68 5.13 7.47
N ARG A 250 15.60 5.00 8.44
CA ARG A 250 15.78 6.02 9.52
C ARG A 250 16.13 7.40 8.98
N LYS A 251 16.88 7.48 7.88
CA LYS A 251 17.25 8.76 7.26
C LYS A 251 16.04 9.53 6.74
N VAL A 252 14.93 8.85 6.41
CA VAL A 252 13.66 9.50 6.00
C VAL A 252 13.14 10.39 7.13
N ALA A 253 13.14 9.89 8.37
CA ALA A 253 12.74 10.68 9.54
C ALA A 253 13.71 11.86 9.78
N VAL A 254 15.03 11.65 9.64
CA VAL A 254 16.03 12.73 9.75
C VAL A 254 15.78 13.83 8.73
N VAL A 255 15.50 13.47 7.47
CA VAL A 255 15.17 14.45 6.41
C VAL A 255 13.91 15.24 6.78
N HIS A 256 12.85 14.57 7.24
CA HIS A 256 11.59 15.23 7.61
C HIS A 256 11.78 16.23 8.77
N ILE A 257 12.49 15.82 9.83
CA ILE A 257 12.81 16.68 10.97
C ILE A 257 13.67 17.87 10.53
N THR A 258 14.73 17.60 9.78
CA THR A 258 15.67 18.62 9.32
C THR A 258 14.98 19.67 8.45
N PHE A 259 14.10 19.21 7.54
CA PHE A 259 13.30 20.09 6.69
C PHE A 259 12.43 21.04 7.52
N ASN A 260 11.63 20.53 8.46
CA ASN A 260 10.76 21.36 9.28
C ASN A 260 11.54 22.25 10.27
N LEU A 261 12.64 21.75 10.83
CA LEU A 261 13.47 22.52 11.76
C LEU A 261 14.16 23.70 11.07
N ILE A 262 14.81 23.45 9.91
CA ILE A 262 15.45 24.52 9.13
C ILE A 262 14.40 25.54 8.69
N GLY A 263 13.24 25.07 8.16
CA GLY A 263 12.15 25.94 7.77
C GLY A 263 11.69 26.84 8.91
N THR A 264 11.47 26.27 10.09
CA THR A 264 11.06 27.01 11.28
C THR A 264 12.11 28.05 11.70
N VAL A 265 13.38 27.66 11.80
CA VAL A 265 14.45 28.57 12.21
C VAL A 265 14.60 29.74 11.24
N VAL A 266 14.64 29.43 9.91
CA VAL A 266 14.79 30.50 8.90
C VAL A 266 13.57 31.40 8.86
N CYS A 267 12.34 30.84 8.92
CA CYS A 267 11.12 31.67 8.94
C CYS A 267 11.02 32.54 10.19
N LEU A 268 11.37 32.00 11.38
CA LEU A 268 11.38 32.82 12.61
C LEU A 268 12.38 33.96 12.51
N CYS A 269 13.63 33.66 12.12
CA CYS A 269 14.67 34.68 11.99
C CYS A 269 14.27 35.76 10.98
N LEU A 270 13.73 35.34 9.83
CA LEU A 270 13.30 36.26 8.78
C LEU A 270 12.10 37.10 9.24
N PHE A 271 11.06 36.46 9.79
CA PHE A 271 9.84 37.13 10.20
C PHE A 271 10.09 38.14 11.33
N TYR A 272 10.73 37.71 12.42
CA TYR A 272 11.01 38.60 13.55
C TYR A 272 12.10 39.61 13.23
N GLY A 273 13.08 39.27 12.38
CA GLY A 273 14.08 40.23 11.88
C GLY A 273 13.44 41.35 11.06
N LEU A 274 12.52 40.99 10.14
CA LEU A 274 11.76 42.00 9.39
C LEU A 274 10.79 42.76 10.28
N HIS A 275 10.14 42.12 11.24
CA HIS A 275 9.25 42.78 12.19
C HIS A 275 9.98 43.80 13.04
N ALA A 276 11.21 43.52 13.48
CA ALA A 276 12.05 44.47 14.23
C ALA A 276 12.40 45.72 13.41
N ILE A 277 12.48 45.60 12.07
CA ILE A 277 12.79 46.74 11.18
C ILE A 277 11.51 47.49 10.79
N PHE A 278 10.47 46.77 10.37
CA PHE A 278 9.27 47.35 9.76
C PHE A 278 8.09 47.52 10.70
N HIS A 279 8.18 47.00 11.93
CA HIS A 279 7.14 47.09 12.98
C HIS A 279 5.73 46.74 12.45
N PHE A 280 5.58 45.54 11.89
CA PHE A 280 4.32 45.10 11.29
C PHE A 280 3.14 45.20 12.27
N ALA A 281 2.20 46.12 11.98
CA ALA A 281 1.05 46.40 12.85
C ALA A 281 0.12 45.18 13.01
N PHE A 282 0.03 44.31 11.97
CA PHE A 282 -0.85 43.15 12.01
C PHE A 282 -0.44 42.09 13.05
N VAL A 283 0.83 42.10 13.53
CA VAL A 283 1.31 41.12 14.52
C VAL A 283 0.49 41.17 15.81
N ALA A 284 0.06 42.38 16.22
CA ALA A 284 -0.77 42.57 17.40
C ALA A 284 -2.28 42.36 17.15
N THR A 285 -2.70 42.21 15.88
CA THR A 285 -4.13 42.04 15.58
C THR A 285 -4.59 40.61 15.79
N PRO A 286 -5.86 40.37 16.17
CA PRO A 286 -6.41 39.03 16.27
C PRO A 286 -6.36 38.29 14.94
N ILE A 287 -5.94 37.01 14.98
CA ILE A 287 -5.95 36.11 13.83
C ILE A 287 -7.28 35.34 13.80
N ASN A 288 -7.77 35.05 12.61
CA ASN A 288 -8.94 34.19 12.40
C ASN A 288 -8.56 32.85 11.75
N ALA A 289 -9.51 31.96 11.56
CA ALA A 289 -9.28 30.64 10.98
C ALA A 289 -8.68 30.70 9.55
N VAL A 290 -9.10 31.67 8.74
CA VAL A 290 -8.54 31.92 7.40
C VAL A 290 -7.10 32.40 7.49
N GLY A 291 -6.79 33.33 8.41
CA GLY A 291 -5.44 33.79 8.67
C GLY A 291 -4.48 32.65 9.09
N ILE A 292 -4.94 31.75 9.96
CA ILE A 292 -4.18 30.54 10.36
C ILE A 292 -3.89 29.66 9.14
N SER A 293 -4.90 29.43 8.29
CA SER A 293 -4.74 28.64 7.05
C SER A 293 -3.73 29.30 6.09
N ALA A 294 -3.83 30.61 5.93
CA ALA A 294 -2.90 31.38 5.08
C ALA A 294 -1.45 31.31 5.60
N VAL A 295 -1.25 31.56 6.90
CA VAL A 295 0.08 31.46 7.54
C VAL A 295 0.66 30.04 7.38
N HIS A 296 -0.14 29.01 7.63
CA HIS A 296 0.28 27.62 7.48
C HIS A 296 0.69 27.31 6.02
N THR A 297 -0.07 27.82 5.05
CA THR A 297 0.23 27.64 3.61
C THR A 297 1.49 28.38 3.22
N ILE A 298 1.61 29.66 3.59
CA ILE A 298 2.79 30.49 3.27
C ILE A 298 4.05 29.85 3.86
N PHE A 299 4.01 29.40 5.11
CA PHE A 299 5.14 28.74 5.77
C PHE A 299 5.59 27.48 4.99
N ASN A 300 4.67 26.59 4.64
CA ASN A 300 5.02 25.34 3.96
C ASN A 300 5.49 25.57 2.52
N LEU A 301 4.86 26.50 1.77
CA LEU A 301 5.30 26.88 0.43
C LEU A 301 6.68 27.54 0.47
N PHE A 302 6.89 28.50 1.37
CA PHE A 302 8.17 29.18 1.53
C PHE A 302 9.29 28.20 1.90
N THR A 303 9.07 27.34 2.90
CA THR A 303 10.05 26.33 3.32
C THR A 303 10.39 25.37 2.18
N THR A 304 9.37 24.96 1.43
CA THR A 304 9.57 24.07 0.27
C THR A 304 10.36 24.79 -0.83
N ALA A 305 10.00 26.02 -1.18
CA ALA A 305 10.72 26.79 -2.19
C ALA A 305 12.19 27.04 -1.78
N LEU A 306 12.42 27.37 -0.51
CA LEU A 306 13.73 27.59 0.06
C LEU A 306 14.61 26.33 -0.01
N LEU A 307 14.07 25.18 0.38
CA LEU A 307 14.84 23.94 0.51
C LEU A 307 14.84 23.05 -0.74
N CYS A 308 13.97 23.32 -1.72
CA CYS A 308 13.91 22.57 -2.96
C CYS A 308 15.25 22.53 -3.75
N PRO A 309 16.06 23.60 -3.85
CA PRO A 309 17.38 23.52 -4.47
C PRO A 309 18.37 22.64 -3.69
N PHE A 310 18.17 22.47 -2.38
CA PHE A 310 19.08 21.84 -1.44
C PHE A 310 18.77 20.37 -1.11
N THR A 311 17.99 19.67 -1.96
CA THR A 311 17.62 18.26 -1.73
C THR A 311 18.83 17.34 -1.53
N LYS A 312 19.91 17.54 -2.34
CA LYS A 312 21.16 16.77 -2.21
C LYS A 312 21.89 17.06 -0.89
N GLN A 313 21.81 18.30 -0.39
CA GLN A 313 22.39 18.68 0.89
C GLN A 313 21.63 18.06 2.06
N LEU A 314 20.30 18.02 1.99
CA LEU A 314 19.47 17.31 2.97
C LEU A 314 19.79 15.82 3.01
N GLU A 315 19.96 15.19 1.85
CA GLU A 315 20.39 13.79 1.76
C GLU A 315 21.79 13.57 2.36
N ARG A 316 22.76 14.45 2.04
CA ARG A 316 24.11 14.39 2.61
C ARG A 316 24.09 14.58 4.13
N PHE A 317 23.26 15.49 4.63
CA PHE A 317 23.11 15.69 6.06
C PHE A 317 22.52 14.46 6.75
N ALA A 318 21.48 13.84 6.17
CA ALA A 318 20.92 12.60 6.70
C ALA A 318 21.95 11.46 6.71
N ASN A 319 22.80 11.37 5.67
CA ASN A 319 23.91 10.42 5.60
C ASN A 319 25.05 10.73 6.60
N PHE A 320 25.23 11.97 6.97
CA PHE A 320 26.18 12.38 8.03
C PHE A 320 25.67 11.98 9.41
N VAL A 321 24.38 12.25 9.71
CA VAL A 321 23.74 11.89 10.98
C VAL A 321 23.67 10.37 11.15
N ILE A 322 23.27 9.66 10.09
CA ILE A 322 23.18 8.20 10.08
C ILE A 322 24.14 7.67 9.03
N ARG A 323 25.32 7.25 9.47
CA ARG A 323 26.37 6.75 8.57
C ARG A 323 25.90 5.50 7.81
N PRO A 324 26.16 5.39 6.50
CA PRO A 324 25.83 4.21 5.71
C PRO A 324 26.42 2.93 6.33
N SER A 325 25.75 1.82 6.16
CA SER A 325 26.27 0.52 6.57
C SER A 325 27.34 0.06 5.59
N LYS A 326 28.47 -0.48 6.10
CA LYS A 326 29.44 -1.21 5.28
C LYS A 326 28.98 -2.62 4.89
N LYS A 327 28.00 -3.18 5.63
CA LYS A 327 27.35 -4.45 5.31
C LYS A 327 26.19 -4.19 4.36
N LYS A 328 25.96 -5.14 3.42
CA LYS A 328 24.77 -5.14 2.57
C LYS A 328 23.53 -5.03 3.48
N GLU A 329 22.73 -3.98 3.31
CA GLU A 329 21.53 -3.81 4.15
C GLU A 329 20.54 -4.93 3.84
N THR A 330 20.02 -5.56 4.90
CA THR A 330 18.93 -6.53 4.78
C THR A 330 17.64 -5.72 4.66
N TYR A 331 16.98 -5.79 3.52
CA TYR A 331 15.67 -5.19 3.33
C TYR A 331 14.60 -6.07 3.97
N ALA A 332 13.58 -5.46 4.57
CA ALA A 332 12.41 -6.20 5.01
C ALA A 332 11.67 -6.74 3.77
N PHE A 333 11.27 -8.00 3.82
CA PHE A 333 10.55 -8.65 2.72
C PHE A 333 9.25 -7.91 2.38
N LEU A 334 8.41 -7.64 3.40
CA LEU A 334 7.27 -6.73 3.38
C LEU A 334 7.22 -6.01 4.72
N ASP A 335 7.12 -4.69 4.70
CA ASP A 335 7.09 -3.89 5.93
C ASP A 335 5.65 -3.70 6.42
N GLU A 336 5.36 -4.13 7.66
CA GLU A 336 4.03 -4.02 8.26
C GLU A 336 3.53 -2.56 8.37
N ARG A 337 4.41 -1.56 8.30
CA ARG A 337 4.01 -0.14 8.26
C ARG A 337 3.18 0.21 7.05
N LEU A 338 3.34 -0.55 5.94
CA LEU A 338 2.52 -0.41 4.74
C LEU A 338 1.04 -0.76 5.00
N LEU A 339 0.75 -1.57 6.03
CA LEU A 339 -0.64 -1.87 6.45
C LEU A 339 -1.43 -0.62 6.89
N GLY A 340 -0.75 0.49 7.19
CA GLY A 340 -1.37 1.80 7.43
C GLY A 340 -1.92 2.46 6.16
N THR A 341 -1.48 2.01 4.99
CA THR A 341 -1.93 2.45 3.65
C THR A 341 -2.31 1.22 2.81
N PRO A 342 -3.48 0.62 3.06
CA PRO A 342 -3.81 -0.72 2.56
C PRO A 342 -3.71 -0.89 1.05
N SER A 343 -4.09 0.11 0.25
CA SER A 343 -4.00 0.03 -1.22
C SER A 343 -2.55 -0.10 -1.71
N ILE A 344 -1.59 0.54 -1.03
CA ILE A 344 -0.17 0.42 -1.35
C ILE A 344 0.37 -0.94 -0.92
N ALA A 345 -0.05 -1.40 0.27
CA ALA A 345 0.30 -2.72 0.78
C ALA A 345 -0.16 -3.85 -0.16
N VAL A 346 -1.38 -3.73 -0.74
CA VAL A 346 -1.92 -4.67 -1.76
C VAL A 346 -1.02 -4.71 -2.99
N GLY A 347 -0.60 -3.56 -3.48
CA GLY A 347 0.24 -3.51 -4.65
C GLY A 347 1.63 -4.13 -4.42
N GLU A 348 2.27 -3.81 -3.30
CA GLU A 348 3.57 -4.39 -2.96
C GLU A 348 3.48 -5.91 -2.75
N ALA A 349 2.40 -6.39 -2.11
CA ALA A 349 2.14 -7.81 -2.00
C ALA A 349 1.94 -8.45 -3.38
N SER A 350 1.22 -7.79 -4.30
CA SER A 350 1.03 -8.26 -5.68
C SER A 350 2.36 -8.37 -6.44
N ASP A 351 3.23 -7.36 -6.36
CA ASP A 351 4.54 -7.39 -6.98
C ASP A 351 5.43 -8.53 -6.44
N MET A 352 5.34 -8.80 -5.12
CA MET A 352 6.07 -9.90 -4.49
C MET A 352 5.50 -11.26 -4.90
N THR A 353 4.17 -11.40 -5.00
CA THR A 353 3.53 -12.62 -5.50
C THR A 353 3.92 -12.91 -6.96
N VAL A 354 4.02 -11.89 -7.81
CA VAL A 354 4.51 -12.04 -9.18
C VAL A 354 5.98 -12.49 -9.23
N LYS A 355 6.82 -12.02 -8.30
CA LYS A 355 8.21 -12.51 -8.19
C LYS A 355 8.25 -13.97 -7.77
N MET A 356 7.44 -14.36 -6.78
CA MET A 356 7.27 -15.75 -6.36
C MET A 356 6.84 -16.64 -7.53
N ALA A 357 5.79 -16.24 -8.26
CA ALA A 357 5.31 -16.95 -9.45
C ALA A 357 6.38 -17.12 -10.53
N THR A 358 7.18 -16.07 -10.77
CA THR A 358 8.29 -16.11 -11.73
C THR A 358 9.41 -17.06 -11.26
N LEU A 359 9.72 -17.05 -9.97
CA LEU A 359 10.71 -17.96 -9.38
C LEU A 359 10.23 -19.41 -9.46
N ALA A 360 8.96 -19.70 -9.14
CA ALA A 360 8.36 -21.03 -9.25
C ALA A 360 8.45 -21.57 -10.69
N ARG A 361 8.10 -20.74 -11.70
CA ARG A 361 8.25 -21.10 -13.12
C ARG A 361 9.69 -21.45 -13.46
N MET A 362 10.65 -20.62 -13.07
CA MET A 362 12.06 -20.86 -13.37
C MET A 362 12.54 -22.16 -12.72
N THR A 363 12.15 -22.42 -11.48
CA THR A 363 12.56 -23.59 -10.72
C THR A 363 12.02 -24.88 -11.35
N ILE A 364 10.72 -24.93 -11.70
CA ILE A 364 10.12 -26.10 -12.31
C ILE A 364 10.68 -26.38 -13.72
N LEU A 365 10.89 -25.33 -14.54
CA LEU A 365 11.52 -25.49 -15.87
C LEU A 365 12.97 -25.99 -15.75
N SER A 366 13.73 -25.52 -14.76
CA SER A 366 15.07 -26.03 -14.48
C SER A 366 15.04 -27.50 -14.08
N ALA A 367 14.07 -27.89 -13.24
CA ALA A 367 13.90 -29.28 -12.81
C ALA A 367 13.49 -30.22 -13.96
N ILE A 368 12.65 -29.76 -14.87
CA ILE A 368 12.31 -30.50 -16.10
C ILE A 368 13.55 -30.70 -16.98
N ASN A 369 14.34 -29.66 -17.17
CA ASN A 369 15.54 -29.70 -18.02
C ASN A 369 16.61 -30.65 -17.47
N ILE A 370 16.84 -30.69 -16.14
CA ILE A 370 17.85 -31.61 -15.58
C ILE A 370 17.45 -33.06 -15.67
N CYS A 371 16.16 -33.40 -15.88
CA CYS A 371 15.73 -34.77 -16.18
C CYS A 371 16.28 -35.28 -17.52
N GLN A 372 16.59 -34.38 -18.45
CA GLN A 372 17.20 -34.72 -19.76
C GLN A 372 18.73 -34.68 -19.71
N SER A 373 19.31 -33.73 -18.95
CA SER A 373 20.75 -33.54 -18.83
C SER A 373 21.08 -33.07 -17.41
N TYR A 374 21.49 -34.00 -16.55
CA TYR A 374 21.72 -33.75 -15.14
C TYR A 374 22.97 -32.85 -14.94
N ASP A 375 22.77 -31.76 -14.19
CA ASP A 375 23.82 -30.86 -13.73
C ASP A 375 23.67 -30.60 -12.23
N VAL A 376 24.70 -30.97 -11.47
CA VAL A 376 24.74 -30.83 -9.98
C VAL A 376 24.53 -29.37 -9.56
N LYS A 377 25.06 -28.40 -10.31
CA LYS A 377 24.92 -26.97 -9.94
C LYS A 377 23.46 -26.51 -10.07
N VAL A 378 22.79 -26.92 -11.15
CA VAL A 378 21.36 -26.62 -11.35
C VAL A 378 20.52 -27.33 -10.30
N ALA A 379 20.87 -28.58 -9.95
CA ALA A 379 20.21 -29.32 -8.88
C ALA A 379 20.31 -28.61 -7.51
N ASP A 380 21.50 -28.03 -7.18
CA ASP A 380 21.70 -27.23 -5.96
C ASP A 380 20.97 -25.89 -6.00
N GLU A 381 20.83 -25.28 -7.19
CA GLU A 381 20.04 -24.04 -7.37
C GLU A 381 18.55 -24.28 -7.15
N ILE A 382 18.02 -25.41 -7.61
CA ILE A 382 16.61 -25.79 -7.40
C ILE A 382 16.29 -25.83 -5.89
N LEU A 383 17.13 -26.45 -5.07
CA LEU A 383 16.93 -26.49 -3.61
C LEU A 383 16.92 -25.09 -2.98
N LYS A 384 17.83 -24.20 -3.42
CA LYS A 384 17.87 -22.82 -2.91
C LYS A 384 16.63 -22.02 -3.32
N HIS A 385 16.12 -22.28 -4.53
CA HIS A 385 14.91 -21.61 -5.00
C HIS A 385 13.67 -22.08 -4.25
N GLU A 386 13.60 -23.37 -3.89
CA GLU A 386 12.51 -23.91 -3.08
C GLU A 386 12.55 -23.34 -1.66
N ASP A 387 13.70 -23.31 -0.98
CA ASP A 387 13.89 -22.60 0.31
C ASP A 387 13.42 -21.12 0.21
N GLU A 388 13.62 -20.47 -0.93
CA GLU A 388 13.16 -19.09 -1.17
C GLU A 388 11.64 -19.04 -1.41
N LEU A 389 11.04 -20.01 -2.09
CA LEU A 389 9.60 -20.10 -2.32
C LEU A 389 8.84 -20.33 -1.01
N ASP A 390 9.34 -21.19 -0.12
CA ASP A 390 8.80 -21.40 1.23
C ASP A 390 8.81 -20.10 2.03
N LEU A 391 9.92 -19.36 1.96
CA LEU A 391 10.03 -18.06 2.62
C LEU A 391 9.01 -17.05 2.06
N TYR A 392 8.77 -17.07 0.73
CA TYR A 392 7.75 -16.24 0.10
C TYR A 392 6.36 -16.60 0.62
N GLU A 393 6.00 -17.87 0.68
CA GLU A 393 4.70 -18.35 1.16
C GLU A 393 4.45 -17.89 2.60
N ASP A 394 5.36 -18.17 3.54
CA ASP A 394 5.24 -17.80 4.95
C ASP A 394 5.09 -16.28 5.13
N LYS A 395 5.95 -15.48 4.49
CA LYS A 395 5.96 -14.03 4.66
C LYS A 395 4.77 -13.34 3.97
N LEU A 396 4.45 -13.74 2.73
CA LEU A 396 3.29 -13.23 2.02
C LEU A 396 2.00 -13.65 2.71
N GLY A 397 1.85 -14.93 3.08
CA GLY A 397 0.66 -15.45 3.76
C GLY A 397 0.37 -14.67 5.05
N THR A 398 1.39 -14.54 5.92
CA THR A 398 1.27 -13.76 7.16
C THR A 398 0.90 -12.29 6.89
N PHE A 399 1.52 -11.65 5.90
CA PHE A 399 1.24 -10.26 5.56
C PHE A 399 -0.16 -10.07 4.98
N LEU A 400 -0.57 -10.93 4.05
CA LEU A 400 -1.90 -10.90 3.40
C LEU A 400 -3.03 -11.12 4.40
N VAL A 401 -2.87 -12.02 5.39
CA VAL A 401 -3.83 -12.19 6.48
C VAL A 401 -3.99 -10.93 7.31
N LYS A 402 -2.88 -10.25 7.67
CA LYS A 402 -2.93 -8.96 8.36
C LYS A 402 -3.57 -7.88 7.50
N LEU A 403 -3.31 -7.89 6.19
CA LEU A 403 -3.84 -6.94 5.24
C LEU A 403 -5.35 -7.13 5.01
N SER A 404 -5.83 -8.37 4.96
CA SER A 404 -7.26 -8.69 4.80
C SER A 404 -8.12 -8.16 5.96
N SER A 405 -7.55 -8.02 7.16
CA SER A 405 -8.22 -7.43 8.32
C SER A 405 -8.37 -5.89 8.24
N ARG A 406 -7.74 -5.25 7.24
CA ARG A 406 -7.82 -3.81 7.05
C ARG A 406 -9.02 -3.41 6.19
N SER A 407 -9.35 -2.14 6.22
CA SER A 407 -10.44 -1.58 5.40
C SER A 407 -10.03 -1.48 3.94
N LEU A 408 -10.19 -2.55 3.19
CA LEU A 408 -9.89 -2.62 1.76
C LEU A 408 -11.04 -2.10 0.88
N SER A 409 -10.71 -1.67 -0.34
CA SER A 409 -11.70 -1.55 -1.41
C SER A 409 -12.12 -2.96 -1.88
N ILE A 410 -13.28 -3.09 -2.55
CA ILE A 410 -13.69 -4.39 -3.11
C ILE A 410 -12.66 -4.92 -4.10
N ALA A 411 -12.10 -4.05 -4.94
CA ALA A 411 -11.06 -4.45 -5.90
C ALA A 411 -9.79 -4.94 -5.19
N ASP A 412 -9.36 -4.24 -4.12
CA ASP A 412 -8.19 -4.66 -3.34
C ASP A 412 -8.46 -5.95 -2.56
N SER A 413 -9.68 -6.11 -2.00
CA SER A 413 -10.08 -7.34 -1.31
C SER A 413 -10.05 -8.56 -2.23
N ARG A 414 -10.50 -8.40 -3.48
CA ARG A 414 -10.42 -9.47 -4.50
C ARG A 414 -8.97 -9.83 -4.80
N LYS A 415 -8.08 -8.84 -4.97
CA LYS A 415 -6.66 -9.10 -5.20
C LYS A 415 -6.02 -9.85 -4.05
N VAL A 416 -6.31 -9.43 -2.79
CA VAL A 416 -5.80 -10.11 -1.60
C VAL A 416 -6.31 -11.54 -1.53
N SER A 417 -7.59 -11.78 -1.83
CA SER A 417 -8.16 -13.13 -1.88
C SER A 417 -7.46 -13.99 -2.92
N ASN A 418 -7.30 -13.49 -4.16
CA ASN A 418 -6.61 -14.22 -5.21
C ASN A 418 -5.16 -14.58 -4.81
N MET A 419 -4.41 -13.64 -4.26
CA MET A 419 -3.05 -13.90 -3.78
C MET A 419 -3.02 -14.97 -2.69
N LEU A 420 -3.94 -14.91 -1.70
CA LEU A 420 -4.03 -15.91 -0.64
C LEU A 420 -4.33 -17.32 -1.15
N HIS A 421 -5.11 -17.44 -2.22
CA HIS A 421 -5.41 -18.73 -2.83
C HIS A 421 -4.24 -19.26 -3.68
N THR A 422 -3.46 -18.39 -4.31
CA THR A 422 -2.45 -18.81 -5.29
C THR A 422 -1.04 -18.99 -4.74
N ILE A 423 -0.69 -18.36 -3.59
CA ILE A 423 0.67 -18.49 -3.04
C ILE A 423 1.04 -19.93 -2.68
N GLY A 424 0.09 -20.72 -2.16
CA GLY A 424 0.31 -22.12 -1.88
C GLY A 424 0.54 -22.95 -3.14
N ASP A 425 -0.15 -22.64 -4.27
CA ASP A 425 0.09 -23.34 -5.54
C ASP A 425 1.48 -23.02 -6.10
N PHE A 426 1.98 -21.78 -5.95
CA PHE A 426 3.35 -21.43 -6.36
C PHE A 426 4.42 -22.12 -5.51
N GLU A 427 4.20 -22.30 -4.20
CA GLU A 427 5.09 -23.09 -3.32
C GLU A 427 5.08 -24.56 -3.76
N ARG A 428 3.90 -25.15 -4.02
CA ARG A 428 3.77 -26.54 -4.51
C ARG A 428 4.49 -26.78 -5.83
N LEU A 429 4.56 -25.81 -6.74
CA LEU A 429 5.39 -25.93 -7.93
C LEU A 429 6.89 -26.09 -7.54
N GLY A 430 7.35 -25.41 -6.49
CA GLY A 430 8.69 -25.59 -5.93
C GLY A 430 8.92 -27.00 -5.38
N ASP A 431 7.99 -27.52 -4.57
CA ASP A 431 7.99 -28.88 -4.05
C ASP A 431 8.14 -29.93 -5.16
N HIS A 432 7.34 -29.78 -6.24
CA HIS A 432 7.40 -30.68 -7.39
C HIS A 432 8.71 -30.55 -8.17
N ALA A 433 9.32 -29.36 -8.21
CA ALA A 433 10.66 -29.18 -8.78
C ALA A 433 11.73 -29.96 -8.01
N VAL A 434 11.67 -29.97 -6.67
CA VAL A 434 12.57 -30.77 -5.84
C VAL A 434 12.35 -32.29 -6.04
N ASN A 435 11.09 -32.72 -6.23
CA ASN A 435 10.80 -34.12 -6.54
C ASN A 435 11.35 -34.50 -7.94
N LEU A 436 11.15 -33.66 -8.96
CA LEU A 436 11.73 -33.89 -10.28
C LEU A 436 13.26 -33.89 -10.25
N ARG A 437 13.89 -33.04 -9.42
CA ARG A 437 15.33 -33.06 -9.18
C ARG A 437 15.80 -34.43 -8.64
N LYS A 438 15.07 -34.99 -7.67
CA LYS A 438 15.39 -36.33 -7.12
C LYS A 438 15.27 -37.42 -8.21
N THR A 439 14.23 -37.34 -9.03
CA THR A 439 14.02 -38.25 -10.15
C THR A 439 15.14 -38.10 -11.21
N ALA A 440 15.57 -36.87 -11.48
CA ALA A 440 16.71 -36.61 -12.40
C ALA A 440 18.04 -37.18 -11.87
N GLU A 441 18.29 -37.06 -10.55
CA GLU A 441 19.45 -37.67 -9.90
C GLU A 441 19.40 -39.19 -10.00
N GLU A 442 18.23 -39.80 -9.80
CA GLU A 442 18.04 -41.25 -9.96
C GLU A 442 18.26 -41.71 -11.41
N ILE A 443 17.76 -40.97 -12.40
CA ILE A 443 18.00 -41.25 -13.82
C ILE A 443 19.50 -41.24 -14.12
N HIS A 444 20.23 -40.24 -13.62
CA HIS A 444 21.66 -40.07 -13.81
C HIS A 444 22.46 -41.21 -13.16
N ASP A 445 22.24 -41.46 -11.87
CA ASP A 445 23.01 -42.41 -11.06
C ASP A 445 22.80 -43.86 -11.50
N LYS A 446 21.57 -44.19 -11.89
CA LYS A 446 21.21 -45.54 -12.34
C LYS A 446 21.33 -45.73 -13.86
N HIS A 447 21.79 -44.69 -14.57
CA HIS A 447 21.94 -44.72 -16.04
C HIS A 447 20.65 -45.18 -16.78
N ILE A 448 19.51 -44.66 -16.32
CA ILE A 448 18.18 -44.98 -16.91
C ILE A 448 18.11 -44.43 -18.32
N VAL A 449 17.78 -45.31 -19.28
CA VAL A 449 17.54 -44.93 -20.67
C VAL A 449 16.13 -45.34 -21.06
N PHE A 450 15.32 -44.39 -21.50
CA PHE A 450 13.98 -44.66 -22.05
C PHE A 450 14.06 -45.12 -23.49
N SER A 451 13.10 -45.94 -23.95
CA SER A 451 12.98 -46.28 -25.35
C SER A 451 12.67 -45.03 -26.21
N GLU A 452 12.96 -45.09 -27.51
CA GLU A 452 12.69 -43.98 -28.43
C GLU A 452 11.22 -43.52 -28.35
N ASP A 453 10.27 -44.46 -28.33
CA ASP A 453 8.84 -44.16 -28.18
C ASP A 453 8.53 -43.45 -26.86
N ALA A 454 9.08 -43.93 -25.73
CA ALA A 454 8.86 -43.34 -24.42
C ALA A 454 9.52 -41.94 -24.32
N ALA A 455 10.69 -41.74 -24.93
CA ALA A 455 11.37 -40.46 -24.98
C ALA A 455 10.55 -39.44 -25.82
N ALA A 456 9.94 -39.88 -26.94
CA ALA A 456 9.07 -39.01 -27.74
C ALA A 456 7.77 -38.65 -26.99
N GLU A 457 7.15 -39.60 -26.27
CA GLU A 457 5.99 -39.33 -25.39
C GLU A 457 6.33 -38.31 -24.29
N LEU A 458 7.46 -38.49 -23.60
CA LEU A 458 7.93 -37.58 -22.56
C LEU A 458 8.27 -36.19 -23.11
N GLN A 459 8.87 -36.12 -24.30
CA GLN A 459 9.18 -34.82 -24.92
C GLN A 459 7.92 -34.05 -25.27
N ASN A 460 6.89 -34.75 -25.80
CA ASN A 460 5.60 -34.15 -26.12
C ASN A 460 4.90 -33.63 -24.87
N LEU A 461 4.88 -34.41 -23.78
CA LEU A 461 4.37 -34.02 -22.48
C LEU A 461 5.12 -32.84 -21.90
N THR A 462 6.45 -32.83 -22.00
CA THR A 462 7.31 -31.70 -21.54
C THR A 462 6.97 -30.43 -22.29
N ASN A 463 6.71 -30.51 -23.60
CA ASN A 463 6.30 -29.34 -24.38
C ASN A 463 4.94 -28.81 -23.94
N ALA A 464 3.95 -29.68 -23.70
CA ALA A 464 2.65 -29.27 -23.19
C ALA A 464 2.73 -28.66 -21.78
N LEU A 465 3.52 -29.28 -20.90
CA LEU A 465 3.74 -28.79 -19.53
C LEU A 465 4.45 -27.43 -19.50
N THR A 466 5.40 -27.21 -20.40
CA THR A 466 6.06 -25.91 -20.55
C THR A 466 5.07 -24.83 -20.99
N GLU A 467 4.21 -25.15 -21.97
CA GLU A 467 3.19 -24.20 -22.44
C GLU A 467 2.18 -23.84 -21.36
N ILE A 468 1.67 -24.82 -20.60
CA ILE A 468 0.70 -24.53 -19.52
C ILE A 468 1.32 -23.68 -18.41
N LEU A 469 2.58 -23.92 -18.05
CA LEU A 469 3.33 -23.08 -17.08
C LEU A 469 3.48 -21.65 -17.57
N GLU A 470 3.87 -21.43 -18.83
CA GLU A 470 4.01 -20.11 -19.41
C GLU A 470 2.66 -19.38 -19.45
N LEU A 471 1.62 -20.04 -19.96
CA LEU A 471 0.27 -19.47 -20.00
C LEU A 471 -0.24 -19.07 -18.62
N THR A 472 -0.07 -19.93 -17.62
CA THR A 472 -0.55 -19.70 -16.26
C THR A 472 0.15 -18.51 -15.61
N ILE A 473 1.48 -18.49 -15.65
CA ILE A 473 2.27 -17.43 -15.00
C ILE A 473 2.09 -16.09 -15.72
N ASP A 474 2.01 -16.09 -17.05
CA ASP A 474 1.77 -14.87 -17.82
C ASP A 474 0.34 -14.37 -17.63
N ALA A 475 -0.68 -15.25 -17.59
CA ALA A 475 -2.05 -14.88 -17.25
C ALA A 475 -2.15 -14.24 -15.85
N PHE A 476 -1.46 -14.82 -14.86
CA PHE A 476 -1.42 -14.29 -13.51
C PHE A 476 -0.72 -12.92 -13.46
N ARG A 477 0.46 -12.80 -14.08
CA ARG A 477 1.26 -11.57 -14.10
C ARG A 477 0.52 -10.41 -14.77
N GLU A 478 -0.19 -10.67 -15.86
CA GLU A 478 -0.88 -9.67 -16.67
C GLU A 478 -2.34 -9.48 -16.27
N HIS A 479 -2.83 -10.28 -15.32
CA HIS A 479 -4.27 -10.39 -15.02
C HIS A 479 -5.13 -10.62 -16.27
N ASN A 480 -4.66 -11.47 -17.18
CA ASN A 480 -5.27 -11.73 -18.46
C ASN A 480 -6.18 -12.95 -18.39
N LEU A 481 -7.50 -12.70 -18.33
CA LEU A 481 -8.51 -13.75 -18.21
C LEU A 481 -8.65 -14.60 -19.49
N GLU A 482 -8.36 -14.04 -20.65
CA GLU A 482 -8.39 -14.80 -21.91
C GLU A 482 -7.29 -15.87 -21.92
N MET A 483 -6.07 -15.52 -21.51
CA MET A 483 -5.00 -16.51 -21.34
C MET A 483 -5.34 -17.55 -20.27
N ALA A 484 -5.94 -17.14 -19.15
CA ALA A 484 -6.33 -18.07 -18.09
C ALA A 484 -7.34 -19.13 -18.57
N ARG A 485 -8.26 -18.78 -19.48
CA ARG A 485 -9.23 -19.72 -20.07
C ARG A 485 -8.61 -20.83 -20.91
N HIS A 486 -7.39 -20.65 -21.39
CA HIS A 486 -6.65 -21.68 -22.14
C HIS A 486 -6.04 -22.75 -21.25
N VAL A 487 -5.87 -22.49 -19.96
CA VAL A 487 -5.13 -23.37 -19.04
C VAL A 487 -5.89 -24.68 -18.80
N GLU A 488 -7.17 -24.63 -18.45
CA GLU A 488 -7.96 -25.81 -18.14
C GLU A 488 -8.13 -26.76 -19.34
N PRO A 489 -8.41 -26.30 -20.58
CA PRO A 489 -8.43 -27.20 -21.75
C PRO A 489 -7.08 -27.88 -22.01
N LEU A 490 -5.96 -27.21 -21.76
CA LEU A 490 -4.60 -27.76 -21.92
C LEU A 490 -4.28 -28.77 -20.82
N GLU A 491 -4.69 -28.49 -19.56
CA GLU A 491 -4.55 -29.43 -18.44
C GLU A 491 -5.25 -30.75 -18.73
N GLN A 492 -6.50 -30.74 -19.22
CA GLN A 492 -7.23 -31.94 -19.60
C GLN A 492 -6.55 -32.75 -20.73
N VAL A 493 -5.87 -32.07 -21.66
CA VAL A 493 -5.05 -32.72 -22.68
C VAL A 493 -3.81 -33.37 -22.07
N ILE A 494 -3.16 -32.72 -21.12
CA ILE A 494 -2.00 -33.26 -20.40
C ILE A 494 -2.41 -34.52 -19.63
N ASP A 495 -3.52 -34.51 -18.93
CA ASP A 495 -4.07 -35.68 -18.24
C ASP A 495 -4.31 -36.87 -19.17
N CYS A 496 -4.89 -36.61 -20.36
CA CYS A 496 -5.08 -37.63 -21.38
C CYS A 496 -3.74 -38.19 -21.88
N LEU A 497 -2.76 -37.35 -22.13
CA LEU A 497 -1.41 -37.76 -22.55
C LEU A 497 -0.69 -38.59 -21.48
N ILE A 498 -0.80 -38.21 -20.21
CA ILE A 498 -0.25 -38.96 -19.07
C ILE A 498 -0.90 -40.34 -18.96
N SER A 499 -2.23 -40.41 -19.07
CA SER A 499 -2.96 -41.68 -19.04
C SER A 499 -2.56 -42.60 -20.21
N ALA A 500 -2.38 -42.04 -21.41
CA ALA A 500 -1.89 -42.76 -22.57
C ALA A 500 -0.45 -43.28 -22.37
N ALA A 501 0.46 -42.42 -21.86
CA ALA A 501 1.84 -42.82 -21.59
C ALA A 501 1.96 -43.92 -20.51
N LYS A 502 1.10 -43.87 -19.47
CA LYS A 502 1.00 -44.95 -18.47
C LYS A 502 0.55 -46.28 -19.14
N SER A 503 -0.45 -46.25 -20.04
CA SER A 503 -0.97 -47.43 -20.75
C SER A 503 0.05 -48.02 -21.72
N THR A 504 0.67 -47.21 -22.56
CA THR A 504 1.70 -47.66 -23.52
C THR A 504 2.96 -48.17 -22.81
N HIS A 505 3.29 -47.66 -21.62
CA HIS A 505 4.38 -48.20 -20.80
C HIS A 505 4.07 -49.65 -20.37
N VAL A 506 2.86 -49.94 -19.94
CA VAL A 506 2.44 -51.34 -19.59
C VAL A 506 2.60 -52.27 -20.76
N GLU A 507 2.20 -51.85 -21.97
CA GLU A 507 2.38 -52.65 -23.21
C GLU A 507 3.87 -52.86 -23.53
N ARG A 508 4.71 -51.85 -23.37
CA ARG A 508 6.19 -51.96 -23.53
C ARG A 508 6.79 -52.91 -22.51
N LEU A 509 6.30 -52.91 -21.27
CA LEU A 509 6.74 -53.83 -20.23
C LEU A 509 6.38 -55.28 -20.55
N GLN A 510 5.12 -55.51 -20.97
CA GLN A 510 4.64 -56.84 -21.37
C GLN A 510 5.38 -57.40 -22.60
N SER A 511 5.78 -56.54 -23.52
CA SER A 511 6.57 -56.93 -24.72
C SER A 511 8.09 -57.02 -24.46
N GLY A 512 8.56 -56.79 -23.23
CA GLY A 512 9.98 -56.85 -22.88
C GLY A 512 10.83 -55.71 -23.42
N LYS A 513 10.20 -54.63 -23.89
CA LYS A 513 10.90 -53.43 -24.43
C LYS A 513 11.38 -52.46 -23.37
N CYS A 514 10.98 -52.60 -22.11
CA CYS A 514 11.42 -51.79 -21.00
C CYS A 514 11.51 -52.64 -19.72
N THR A 515 12.11 -52.06 -18.66
CA THR A 515 12.30 -52.69 -17.36
C THR A 515 11.30 -52.15 -16.32
N ILE A 516 11.06 -52.90 -15.26
CA ILE A 516 10.26 -52.44 -14.10
C ILE A 516 10.85 -51.19 -13.49
N GLN A 517 12.19 -51.07 -13.45
CA GLN A 517 12.91 -49.92 -12.90
C GLN A 517 12.61 -48.67 -13.71
N ASN A 518 12.62 -48.74 -15.07
CA ASN A 518 12.22 -47.62 -15.91
C ASN A 518 10.78 -47.20 -15.65
N GLY A 519 9.90 -48.18 -15.30
CA GLY A 519 8.51 -47.91 -14.94
C GLY A 519 8.33 -47.09 -13.68
N PHE A 520 9.09 -47.34 -12.65
CA PHE A 520 9.03 -46.54 -11.41
C PHE A 520 9.44 -45.08 -11.68
N VAL A 521 10.57 -44.88 -12.33
CA VAL A 521 11.07 -43.56 -12.67
C VAL A 521 10.13 -42.80 -13.62
N LEU A 522 9.58 -43.47 -14.62
CA LEU A 522 8.57 -42.90 -15.51
C LEU A 522 7.31 -42.49 -14.74
N ASN A 523 6.81 -43.33 -13.83
CA ASN A 523 5.63 -43.02 -13.04
C ASN A 523 5.86 -41.81 -12.14
N ASP A 524 7.05 -41.67 -11.53
CA ASP A 524 7.40 -40.51 -10.70
C ASP A 524 7.46 -39.23 -11.54
N LEU A 525 8.03 -39.26 -12.75
CA LEU A 525 7.99 -38.13 -13.69
C LEU A 525 6.55 -37.73 -14.03
N LEU A 526 5.74 -38.73 -14.48
CA LEU A 526 4.35 -38.50 -14.91
C LEU A 526 3.47 -37.98 -13.77
N THR A 527 3.67 -38.47 -12.54
CA THR A 527 2.93 -38.00 -11.36
C THR A 527 3.28 -36.55 -11.02
N ASN A 528 4.56 -36.17 -11.09
CA ASN A 528 4.95 -34.78 -10.85
C ASN A 528 4.45 -33.85 -11.98
N TYR A 529 4.43 -34.31 -13.23
CA TYR A 529 3.89 -33.56 -14.36
C TYR A 529 2.38 -33.29 -14.21
N GLU A 530 1.62 -34.33 -13.79
CA GLU A 530 0.19 -34.25 -13.48
C GLU A 530 -0.07 -33.20 -12.38
N ARG A 531 0.67 -33.26 -11.28
CA ARG A 531 0.53 -32.31 -10.17
C ARG A 531 0.88 -30.87 -10.55
N VAL A 532 1.91 -30.68 -11.37
CA VAL A 532 2.27 -29.35 -11.87
C VAL A 532 1.16 -28.77 -12.74
N SER A 533 0.52 -29.56 -13.63
CA SER A 533 -0.62 -29.11 -14.43
C SER A 533 -1.85 -28.80 -13.57
N ASP A 534 -2.14 -29.62 -12.54
CA ASP A 534 -3.21 -29.38 -11.55
C ASP A 534 -3.05 -28.02 -10.88
N HIS A 535 -1.83 -27.69 -10.39
CA HIS A 535 -1.56 -26.40 -9.75
C HIS A 535 -1.67 -25.23 -10.73
N CYS A 536 -1.29 -25.41 -11.99
CA CYS A 536 -1.52 -24.42 -13.04
C CYS A 536 -3.01 -24.13 -13.24
N SER A 537 -3.85 -25.18 -13.29
CA SER A 537 -5.30 -25.04 -13.37
C SER A 537 -5.88 -24.31 -12.17
N ASN A 538 -5.48 -24.67 -10.93
CA ASN A 538 -5.94 -23.99 -9.71
C ASN A 538 -5.66 -22.49 -9.74
N ILE A 539 -4.45 -22.09 -10.16
CA ILE A 539 -4.05 -20.67 -10.28
C ILE A 539 -4.94 -19.93 -11.30
N ALA A 540 -5.17 -20.54 -12.48
CA ALA A 540 -5.97 -19.94 -13.53
C ALA A 540 -7.46 -19.81 -13.13
N VAL A 541 -8.02 -20.85 -12.52
CA VAL A 541 -9.39 -20.87 -11.99
C VAL A 541 -9.56 -19.78 -10.91
N SER A 542 -8.65 -19.71 -9.95
CA SER A 542 -8.67 -18.66 -8.92
C SER A 542 -8.67 -17.24 -9.52
N LEU A 543 -7.92 -17.01 -10.60
CA LEU A 543 -7.89 -15.73 -11.29
C LEU A 543 -9.24 -15.40 -11.96
N ILE A 544 -9.88 -16.38 -12.60
CA ILE A 544 -11.17 -16.22 -13.30
C ILE A 544 -12.29 -15.95 -12.28
N GLU A 545 -12.44 -16.79 -11.27
CA GLU A 545 -13.52 -16.72 -10.27
C GLU A 545 -13.43 -15.46 -9.43
N THR A 546 -12.22 -15.08 -8.97
CA THR A 546 -12.01 -13.84 -8.24
C THR A 546 -12.41 -12.61 -9.06
N SER A 547 -12.18 -12.64 -10.37
CA SER A 547 -12.56 -11.56 -11.28
C SER A 547 -14.07 -11.49 -11.51
N ALA A 548 -14.75 -12.63 -11.60
CA ALA A 548 -16.21 -12.72 -11.71
C ALA A 548 -16.93 -12.31 -10.42
N GLY A 549 -16.24 -12.34 -9.27
CA GLY A 549 -16.79 -12.02 -7.95
C GLY A 549 -17.50 -13.19 -7.30
N SER A 550 -17.34 -14.39 -7.84
CA SER A 550 -17.63 -15.66 -7.20
C SER A 550 -16.49 -15.99 -6.22
N PHE A 551 -16.83 -16.56 -5.07
CA PHE A 551 -15.87 -17.09 -4.09
C PHE A 551 -15.96 -18.62 -4.01
N ASP A 552 -16.68 -19.24 -4.93
CA ASP A 552 -16.83 -20.69 -4.99
C ASP A 552 -15.90 -21.22 -6.09
N THR A 553 -14.74 -21.75 -5.67
CA THR A 553 -13.64 -22.20 -6.54
C THR A 553 -14.00 -23.38 -7.46
N HIS A 554 -15.22 -23.90 -7.39
CA HIS A 554 -15.66 -25.01 -8.22
C HIS A 554 -16.83 -24.65 -9.16
N GLU A 555 -17.40 -23.44 -9.03
CA GLU A 555 -18.55 -23.04 -9.86
C GLU A 555 -18.15 -22.93 -11.34
N TYR A 556 -17.03 -22.27 -11.62
CA TYR A 556 -16.50 -22.14 -12.98
C TYR A 556 -16.14 -23.50 -13.60
N LEU A 557 -15.42 -24.36 -12.86
CA LEU A 557 -15.04 -25.68 -13.35
C LEU A 557 -16.27 -26.56 -13.65
N THR A 558 -17.28 -26.50 -12.79
CA THR A 558 -18.54 -27.26 -12.99
C THR A 558 -19.30 -26.72 -14.20
N GLU A 559 -19.45 -25.41 -14.36
CA GLU A 559 -20.09 -24.83 -15.54
C GLU A 559 -19.36 -25.16 -16.84
N VAL A 560 -18.04 -25.14 -16.84
CA VAL A 560 -17.23 -25.39 -18.04
C VAL A 560 -17.15 -26.86 -18.38
N LYS A 561 -16.99 -27.75 -17.39
CA LYS A 561 -16.91 -29.22 -17.62
C LYS A 561 -18.28 -29.85 -17.91
N GLU A 562 -19.34 -29.41 -17.21
CA GLU A 562 -20.70 -29.97 -17.39
C GLU A 562 -21.53 -29.21 -18.43
N GLY A 563 -21.30 -27.89 -18.60
CA GLY A 563 -22.07 -27.02 -19.49
C GLY A 563 -21.61 -26.99 -20.95
N GLY A 564 -20.45 -27.56 -21.27
CA GLY A 564 -19.96 -27.72 -22.65
C GLY A 564 -19.82 -26.37 -23.39
N SER A 565 -19.18 -25.35 -22.79
CA SER A 565 -18.91 -24.09 -23.51
C SER A 565 -18.24 -24.37 -24.84
N LYS A 566 -18.78 -23.83 -25.93
CA LYS A 566 -18.23 -24.02 -27.28
C LYS A 566 -16.75 -23.62 -27.36
N ASP A 567 -16.41 -22.49 -26.72
CA ASP A 567 -15.04 -21.98 -26.69
C ASP A 567 -14.08 -22.97 -26.01
N TYR A 568 -14.51 -23.59 -24.89
CA TYR A 568 -13.72 -24.62 -24.19
C TYR A 568 -13.49 -25.84 -25.08
N THR A 569 -14.57 -26.34 -25.74
CA THR A 569 -14.52 -27.52 -26.60
C THR A 569 -13.60 -27.28 -27.80
N ASP A 570 -13.68 -26.11 -28.42
CA ASP A 570 -12.83 -25.71 -29.55
C ASP A 570 -11.34 -25.65 -29.14
N LEU A 571 -11.03 -25.09 -27.96
CA LEU A 571 -9.67 -25.05 -27.40
C LEU A 571 -9.14 -26.44 -27.07
N TYR A 572 -9.96 -27.28 -26.42
CA TYR A 572 -9.58 -28.65 -26.10
C TYR A 572 -9.24 -29.46 -27.38
N HIS A 573 -10.06 -29.37 -28.43
CA HIS A 573 -9.77 -30.02 -29.71
C HIS A 573 -8.52 -29.45 -30.39
N ALA A 574 -8.28 -28.16 -30.29
CA ALA A 574 -7.08 -27.53 -30.83
C ALA A 574 -5.81 -28.06 -30.15
N TYR A 575 -5.81 -28.15 -28.81
CA TYR A 575 -4.68 -28.68 -28.02
C TYR A 575 -4.52 -30.20 -28.24
N THR A 576 -5.62 -30.98 -28.30
CA THR A 576 -5.57 -32.40 -28.61
C THR A 576 -4.89 -32.64 -29.97
N LYS A 577 -5.23 -31.84 -30.98
CA LYS A 577 -4.59 -31.91 -32.30
C LYS A 577 -3.12 -31.48 -32.27
N LYS A 578 -2.77 -30.46 -31.50
CA LYS A 578 -1.41 -29.93 -31.37
C LYS A 578 -0.45 -30.95 -30.75
N TYR A 579 -0.91 -31.68 -29.75
CA TYR A 579 -0.15 -32.63 -28.97
C TYR A 579 -0.45 -34.09 -29.32
N ALA A 580 -1.16 -34.36 -30.44
CA ALA A 580 -1.32 -35.71 -30.94
C ALA A 580 0.05 -36.28 -31.37
N LEU A 581 0.43 -37.43 -30.80
CA LEU A 581 1.59 -38.20 -31.28
C LEU A 581 1.27 -38.73 -32.65
N GLN A 582 2.09 -38.45 -33.66
CA GLN A 582 1.94 -38.97 -35.03
C GLN A 582 2.37 -40.42 -35.14
#